data_9e388622f5427713f39e8b7fb7d08262
#
_entry.id   9e388622f5427713f39e8b7fb7d08262
#
_cell.length_a   1.000
_cell.length_b   1.000
_cell.length_c   1.000
_cell.angle_alpha   90.00
_cell.angle_beta   90.00
_cell.angle_gamma   90.00
#
_symmetry.space_group_name_H-M   'P 1'
#
loop_
_entity.id
_entity.type
_entity.pdbx_description
1 polymer ?
#
loop_
_entity_poly.entity_id
_entity_poly.type
_entity_poly.pdbx_seq_one_letter_code
_entity_poly.pdbx_strand_id
1 'polypeptide(L)'
;MGLLPSMIQQSSLSEILLWLSQQGYEGIEEEKLLSGFCTRCNEVGISISSALVLMDTLHPDFEGHAFRWDSGDVAASSSVYDFTDDGKAREDWESSVFFHLIKENSNEARHRFFEGGRSTFRKLNDMMEAGHTDYLATIHRFTDRGSVGEMNAFYSHWLTRHAEGFHDDELAALRMLLPTLALAFKTACCMRIISTISDVYLGRDAGRKVISGTITRGEVEKIDAVLWFSDLRDFTGISERAEPDQIIPFLNDYAGVVIDAIHAHGGSVLKLIGDGILAIFRDADQRSGCAAALAAEITLRTNLTVLNHRRKQEGLPITDVYLGLHVGEVFYGNIGSRNRLDFTVVGPAVNVVSRISGLCSSVGRDTVMSREFMLMCPDDMRGLMVSIGRYALRGFARAHELFTIDPEMS
;
A
#
# COMPACT_ATOMS: atom_id res chain seq x y z
N MET A 1 15.45 -55.44 3.40
CA MET A 1 13.98 -55.38 3.62
C MET A 1 13.59 -53.98 3.24
N GLY A 2 13.32 -53.80 1.90
CA GLY A 2 13.03 -52.48 1.34
C GLY A 2 11.68 -52.00 1.85
N LEU A 3 11.67 -50.85 2.49
CA LEU A 3 10.43 -50.11 2.74
C LEU A 3 9.79 -49.81 1.41
N LEU A 4 8.61 -50.37 1.17
CA LEU A 4 7.73 -49.94 0.03
C LEU A 4 7.53 -48.44 0.14
N PRO A 5 7.60 -47.66 -0.97
CA PRO A 5 7.30 -46.27 -0.96
C PRO A 5 5.89 -46.10 -0.38
N SER A 6 5.75 -45.17 0.59
CA SER A 6 4.46 -44.86 1.20
C SER A 6 3.61 -44.22 0.09
N MET A 7 2.67 -45.01 -0.50
CA MET A 7 1.68 -44.42 -1.42
C MET A 7 0.88 -43.36 -0.66
N ILE A 8 1.02 -42.10 -1.09
CA ILE A 8 0.24 -40.98 -0.56
C ILE A 8 -1.24 -41.31 -0.76
N GLN A 9 -2.01 -41.34 0.33
CA GLN A 9 -3.41 -41.74 0.25
C GLN A 9 -4.23 -40.65 -0.43
N GLN A 10 -5.08 -41.06 -1.39
CA GLN A 10 -5.93 -40.15 -2.16
C GLN A 10 -6.92 -39.38 -1.25
N SER A 11 -7.36 -39.98 -0.15
CA SER A 11 -8.19 -39.31 0.88
C SER A 11 -7.48 -38.11 1.49
N SER A 12 -6.20 -38.25 1.83
CA SER A 12 -5.41 -37.16 2.42
C SER A 12 -5.19 -36.00 1.44
N LEU A 13 -4.98 -36.29 0.16
CA LEU A 13 -4.91 -35.24 -0.88
C LEU A 13 -6.26 -34.52 -1.03
N SER A 14 -7.37 -35.24 -0.95
CA SER A 14 -8.71 -34.65 -0.99
C SER A 14 -8.98 -33.74 0.20
N GLU A 15 -8.48 -34.07 1.40
CA GLU A 15 -8.56 -33.22 2.59
C GLU A 15 -7.77 -31.93 2.41
N ILE A 16 -6.56 -31.98 1.83
CA ILE A 16 -5.78 -30.79 1.51
C ILE A 16 -6.49 -29.90 0.48
N LEU A 17 -7.06 -30.48 -0.57
CA LEU A 17 -7.84 -29.74 -1.58
C LEU A 17 -9.06 -29.05 -0.98
N LEU A 18 -9.78 -29.75 -0.09
CA LEU A 18 -10.93 -29.17 0.61
C LEU A 18 -10.51 -28.03 1.52
N TRP A 19 -9.41 -28.21 2.27
CA TRP A 19 -8.84 -27.15 3.11
C TRP A 19 -8.41 -25.93 2.27
N LEU A 20 -7.69 -26.12 1.17
CA LEU A 20 -7.30 -25.04 0.25
C LEU A 20 -8.52 -24.26 -0.26
N SER A 21 -9.56 -24.99 -0.66
CA SER A 21 -10.80 -24.39 -1.15
C SER A 21 -11.46 -23.55 -0.05
N GLN A 22 -11.52 -24.08 1.19
CA GLN A 22 -12.07 -23.35 2.34
C GLN A 22 -11.27 -22.10 2.66
N GLN A 23 -9.95 -22.18 2.65
CA GLN A 23 -9.09 -21.00 2.90
C GLN A 23 -9.27 -19.93 1.83
N GLY A 24 -9.49 -20.32 0.57
CA GLY A 24 -9.82 -19.39 -0.51
C GLY A 24 -11.16 -18.66 -0.29
N TYR A 25 -12.16 -19.29 0.33
CA TYR A 25 -13.42 -18.63 0.71
C TYR A 25 -13.25 -17.72 1.94
N GLU A 26 -12.45 -18.11 2.91
CA GLU A 26 -12.25 -17.38 4.16
C GLU A 26 -11.33 -16.17 4.00
N GLY A 27 -10.56 -16.11 2.89
CA GLY A 27 -9.64 -14.99 2.62
C GLY A 27 -8.46 -14.95 3.59
N ILE A 28 -7.85 -16.12 3.84
CA ILE A 28 -6.67 -16.22 4.71
C ILE A 28 -5.47 -15.46 4.12
N GLU A 29 -4.61 -14.94 4.98
CA GLU A 29 -3.35 -14.30 4.59
C GLU A 29 -2.42 -15.30 3.88
N GLU A 30 -1.71 -14.86 2.88
CA GLU A 30 -0.90 -15.71 2.00
C GLU A 30 0.21 -16.45 2.74
N GLU A 31 0.84 -15.83 3.76
CA GLU A 31 1.86 -16.45 4.60
C GLU A 31 1.29 -17.66 5.36
N LYS A 32 0.09 -17.52 5.91
CA LYS A 32 -0.61 -18.60 6.62
C LYS A 32 -1.04 -19.70 5.65
N LEU A 33 -1.46 -19.31 4.44
CA LEU A 33 -1.84 -20.24 3.38
C LEU A 33 -0.63 -21.10 2.96
N LEU A 34 0.54 -20.49 2.71
CA LEU A 34 1.76 -21.22 2.33
C LEU A 34 2.23 -22.14 3.44
N SER A 35 2.33 -21.64 4.68
CA SER A 35 2.74 -22.44 5.86
C SER A 35 1.82 -23.62 6.08
N GLY A 36 0.50 -23.38 6.05
CA GLY A 36 -0.50 -24.43 6.23
C GLY A 36 -0.48 -25.48 5.13
N PHE A 37 -0.22 -25.08 3.89
CA PHE A 37 -0.06 -26.00 2.75
C PHE A 37 1.18 -26.88 2.92
N CYS A 38 2.37 -26.29 3.16
CA CYS A 38 3.61 -27.03 3.31
C CYS A 38 3.57 -28.00 4.51
N THR A 39 2.99 -27.55 5.64
CA THR A 39 2.82 -28.42 6.82
C THR A 39 1.98 -29.64 6.51
N ARG A 40 0.80 -29.45 5.89
CA ARG A 40 -0.10 -30.56 5.51
C ARG A 40 0.51 -31.49 4.47
N CYS A 41 1.25 -30.94 3.51
CA CYS A 41 1.99 -31.75 2.55
C CYS A 41 3.00 -32.67 3.25
N ASN A 42 3.76 -32.12 4.20
CA ASN A 42 4.73 -32.90 4.97
C ASN A 42 4.07 -33.97 5.87
N GLU A 43 2.90 -33.67 6.46
CA GLU A 43 2.13 -34.62 7.28
C GLU A 43 1.65 -35.84 6.46
N VAL A 44 1.38 -35.67 5.17
CA VAL A 44 0.95 -36.76 4.27
C VAL A 44 2.10 -37.41 3.53
N GLY A 45 3.35 -37.01 3.80
CA GLY A 45 4.55 -37.63 3.24
C GLY A 45 5.10 -36.98 1.98
N ILE A 46 4.68 -35.76 1.63
CA ILE A 46 5.30 -34.95 0.57
C ILE A 46 6.43 -34.14 1.22
N SER A 47 7.67 -34.51 0.94
CA SER A 47 8.86 -34.03 1.68
C SER A 47 9.31 -32.62 1.24
N ILE A 48 8.52 -31.59 1.53
CA ILE A 48 8.89 -30.19 1.25
C ILE A 48 9.82 -29.67 2.34
N SER A 49 11.03 -29.23 1.98
CA SER A 49 11.97 -28.59 2.88
C SER A 49 11.99 -27.07 2.77
N SER A 50 11.69 -26.52 1.60
CA SER A 50 11.56 -25.08 1.37
C SER A 50 10.61 -24.83 0.21
N ALA A 51 9.92 -23.70 0.24
CA ALA A 51 9.01 -23.24 -0.79
C ALA A 51 9.12 -21.73 -1.00
N LEU A 52 8.97 -21.30 -2.24
CA LEU A 52 8.81 -19.91 -2.65
C LEU A 52 7.58 -19.78 -3.53
N VAL A 53 6.79 -18.75 -3.27
CA VAL A 53 5.72 -18.27 -4.15
C VAL A 53 5.98 -16.82 -4.51
N LEU A 54 5.88 -16.49 -5.79
CA LEU A 54 5.91 -15.12 -6.28
C LEU A 54 4.56 -14.79 -6.91
N MET A 55 4.03 -13.62 -6.56
CA MET A 55 2.78 -13.09 -7.11
C MET A 55 2.96 -11.61 -7.41
N ASP A 56 2.80 -11.25 -8.67
CA ASP A 56 2.71 -9.84 -9.05
C ASP A 56 1.46 -9.22 -8.43
N THR A 57 1.50 -7.92 -8.20
CA THR A 57 0.41 -7.17 -7.60
C THR A 57 0.16 -5.87 -8.36
N LEU A 58 -0.82 -5.11 -7.96
CA LEU A 58 -1.04 -3.76 -8.47
C LEU A 58 -0.76 -2.77 -7.35
N HIS A 59 0.49 -2.30 -7.30
CA HIS A 59 0.98 -1.35 -6.31
C HIS A 59 1.83 -0.26 -6.99
N PRO A 60 1.78 1.02 -6.55
CA PRO A 60 2.54 2.09 -7.20
C PRO A 60 4.06 1.99 -7.03
N ASP A 61 4.55 1.32 -5.98
CA ASP A 61 5.97 1.37 -5.58
C ASP A 61 6.74 0.06 -5.81
N PHE A 62 6.06 -1.08 -6.09
CA PHE A 62 6.71 -2.37 -6.28
C PHE A 62 5.86 -3.31 -7.15
N GLU A 63 6.52 -4.30 -7.79
CA GLU A 63 5.87 -5.21 -8.75
C GLU A 63 5.09 -6.32 -8.05
N GLY A 64 5.60 -6.88 -6.95
CA GLY A 64 4.93 -8.01 -6.35
C GLY A 64 5.45 -8.45 -4.98
N HIS A 65 4.91 -9.58 -4.52
CA HIS A 65 5.26 -10.20 -3.25
C HIS A 65 5.92 -11.56 -3.43
N ALA A 66 6.94 -11.83 -2.63
CA ALA A 66 7.60 -13.11 -2.50
C ALA A 66 7.29 -13.70 -1.12
N PHE A 67 6.65 -14.87 -1.11
CA PHE A 67 6.33 -15.63 0.11
C PHE A 67 7.30 -16.79 0.22
N ARG A 68 8.01 -16.93 1.35
CA ARG A 68 9.00 -17.98 1.59
C ARG A 68 8.64 -18.77 2.84
N TRP A 69 8.82 -20.07 2.73
CA TRP A 69 8.66 -20.98 3.84
C TRP A 69 9.81 -21.99 3.86
N ASP A 70 10.35 -22.27 5.04
CA ASP A 70 11.34 -23.31 5.31
C ASP A 70 10.85 -24.24 6.40
N SER A 71 11.22 -25.52 6.33
CA SER A 71 10.69 -26.58 7.22
C SER A 71 11.07 -26.42 8.70
N GLY A 72 11.91 -25.44 9.03
CA GLY A 72 12.25 -25.07 10.41
C GLY A 72 11.47 -23.86 10.94
N ASP A 73 10.70 -23.20 10.09
CA ASP A 73 10.01 -21.95 10.42
C ASP A 73 8.63 -22.20 11.00
N VAL A 74 8.23 -21.34 11.96
CA VAL A 74 6.88 -21.36 12.56
C VAL A 74 5.84 -20.87 11.55
N ALA A 75 6.22 -19.89 10.69
CA ALA A 75 5.36 -19.30 9.68
C ALA A 75 6.16 -18.89 8.43
N ALA A 76 5.52 -18.83 7.29
CA ALA A 76 6.13 -18.24 6.09
C ALA A 76 6.37 -16.75 6.30
N SER A 77 7.42 -16.23 5.66
CA SER A 77 7.72 -14.81 5.59
C SER A 77 7.31 -14.23 4.25
N SER A 78 6.97 -12.93 4.22
CA SER A 78 6.76 -12.19 2.98
C SER A 78 7.76 -11.06 2.82
N SER A 79 8.04 -10.73 1.57
CA SER A 79 8.83 -9.55 1.18
C SER A 79 8.31 -9.04 -0.15
N VAL A 80 8.47 -7.75 -0.40
CA VAL A 80 8.19 -7.16 -1.72
C VAL A 80 9.39 -7.33 -2.64
N TYR A 81 9.17 -7.27 -3.95
CA TYR A 81 10.23 -7.16 -4.96
C TYR A 81 9.93 -5.99 -5.90
N ASP A 82 11.00 -5.32 -6.32
CA ASP A 82 10.95 -4.13 -7.14
C ASP A 82 10.53 -4.47 -8.58
N PHE A 83 10.13 -3.44 -9.34
CA PHE A 83 9.84 -3.56 -10.76
C PHE A 83 11.02 -4.15 -11.51
N THR A 84 10.75 -5.09 -12.40
CA THR A 84 11.75 -5.83 -13.19
C THR A 84 12.09 -5.16 -14.52
N ASP A 85 11.72 -3.89 -14.71
CA ASP A 85 11.89 -3.14 -15.95
C ASP A 85 13.36 -2.78 -16.25
N ASP A 86 14.15 -2.53 -15.20
CA ASP A 86 15.55 -2.13 -15.35
C ASP A 86 16.44 -2.58 -14.18
N GLY A 87 17.74 -2.29 -14.31
CA GLY A 87 18.73 -2.46 -13.26
C GLY A 87 18.92 -3.89 -12.78
N LYS A 88 19.27 -4.03 -11.49
CA LYS A 88 19.59 -5.32 -10.88
C LYS A 88 18.36 -6.25 -10.77
N ALA A 89 17.18 -5.71 -10.57
CA ALA A 89 15.95 -6.50 -10.49
C ALA A 89 15.69 -7.23 -11.80
N ARG A 90 15.90 -6.54 -12.94
CA ARG A 90 15.81 -7.14 -14.28
C ARG A 90 16.85 -8.23 -14.49
N GLU A 91 18.12 -7.98 -14.15
CA GLU A 91 19.19 -8.98 -14.28
C GLU A 91 18.89 -10.23 -13.44
N ASP A 92 18.42 -10.06 -12.20
CA ASP A 92 18.05 -11.16 -11.31
C ASP A 92 16.85 -11.94 -11.86
N TRP A 93 15.89 -11.27 -12.47
CA TRP A 93 14.75 -11.89 -13.14
C TRP A 93 15.15 -12.67 -14.39
N GLU A 94 15.90 -12.04 -15.32
CA GLU A 94 16.35 -12.68 -16.56
C GLU A 94 17.25 -13.90 -16.31
N SER A 95 17.96 -13.94 -15.17
CA SER A 95 18.77 -15.08 -14.74
C SER A 95 17.98 -16.16 -13.97
N SER A 96 16.66 -15.98 -13.78
CA SER A 96 15.84 -16.93 -13.02
C SER A 96 15.36 -18.10 -13.86
N VAL A 97 15.04 -19.22 -13.19
CA VAL A 97 14.40 -20.38 -13.82
C VAL A 97 13.01 -20.00 -14.39
N PHE A 98 12.29 -19.09 -13.73
CA PHE A 98 10.97 -18.67 -14.18
C PHE A 98 11.01 -17.92 -15.51
N PHE A 99 11.96 -16.98 -15.68
CA PHE A 99 12.13 -16.28 -16.95
C PHE A 99 12.47 -17.27 -18.09
N HIS A 100 13.31 -18.25 -17.82
CA HIS A 100 13.66 -19.29 -18.79
C HIS A 100 12.43 -20.13 -19.19
N LEU A 101 11.61 -20.55 -18.21
CA LEU A 101 10.34 -21.24 -18.47
C LEU A 101 9.37 -20.41 -19.31
N ILE A 102 9.28 -19.11 -19.07
CA ILE A 102 8.45 -18.19 -19.87
C ILE A 102 8.95 -18.16 -21.31
N LYS A 103 10.26 -18.00 -21.51
CA LYS A 103 10.89 -17.92 -22.82
C LYS A 103 10.72 -19.20 -23.63
N GLU A 104 10.75 -20.36 -22.98
CA GLU A 104 10.54 -21.66 -23.59
C GLU A 104 9.05 -22.05 -23.72
N ASN A 105 8.14 -21.20 -23.26
CA ASN A 105 6.71 -21.47 -23.17
C ASN A 105 6.40 -22.78 -22.40
N SER A 106 7.21 -23.08 -21.38
CA SER A 106 7.03 -24.20 -20.47
C SER A 106 6.40 -23.74 -19.15
N ASN A 107 5.75 -24.64 -18.45
CA ASN A 107 5.11 -24.38 -17.17
C ASN A 107 5.79 -25.07 -15.98
N GLU A 108 6.78 -25.93 -16.25
CA GLU A 108 7.45 -26.71 -15.21
C GLU A 108 8.92 -26.94 -15.57
N ALA A 109 9.79 -26.89 -14.56
CA ALA A 109 11.18 -27.34 -14.63
C ALA A 109 11.54 -28.10 -13.36
N ARG A 110 12.28 -29.20 -13.50
CA ARG A 110 12.84 -29.98 -12.40
C ARG A 110 14.36 -30.04 -12.51
N HIS A 111 15.05 -29.85 -11.38
CA HIS A 111 16.50 -29.98 -11.29
C HIS A 111 16.89 -30.90 -10.14
N ARG A 112 17.40 -32.09 -10.44
CA ARG A 112 17.99 -33.02 -9.46
C ARG A 112 19.45 -32.66 -9.25
N PHE A 113 19.81 -32.21 -8.05
CA PHE A 113 21.17 -31.72 -7.75
C PHE A 113 22.23 -32.83 -7.69
N PHE A 114 21.83 -34.08 -7.48
CA PHE A 114 22.72 -35.23 -7.43
C PHE A 114 23.00 -35.88 -8.78
N GLU A 115 22.22 -35.58 -9.82
CA GLU A 115 22.38 -36.17 -11.17
C GLU A 115 23.23 -35.33 -12.12
N GLY A 116 23.46 -34.07 -11.82
CA GLY A 116 24.14 -33.15 -12.68
C GLY A 116 25.10 -32.23 -11.93
N GLY A 117 26.18 -31.80 -12.57
CA GLY A 117 27.08 -30.82 -12.02
C GLY A 117 26.40 -29.47 -11.65
N ARG A 118 27.20 -28.42 -11.46
CA ARG A 118 26.67 -27.07 -11.18
C ARG A 118 25.71 -26.61 -12.29
N SER A 119 24.59 -26.06 -11.88
CA SER A 119 23.59 -25.48 -12.77
C SER A 119 24.10 -24.17 -13.38
N THR A 120 23.60 -23.81 -14.56
CA THR A 120 23.79 -22.48 -15.15
C THR A 120 23.09 -21.39 -14.36
N PHE A 121 22.08 -21.74 -13.56
CA PHE A 121 21.37 -20.84 -12.68
C PHE A 121 22.08 -20.72 -11.33
N ARG A 122 22.62 -19.54 -11.03
CA ARG A 122 23.35 -19.30 -9.78
C ARG A 122 22.56 -19.67 -8.53
N LYS A 123 21.29 -19.23 -8.46
CA LYS A 123 20.41 -19.50 -7.30
C LYS A 123 20.19 -20.99 -7.05
N LEU A 124 20.21 -21.84 -8.07
CA LEU A 124 20.11 -23.30 -7.88
C LEU A 124 21.37 -23.87 -7.25
N ASN A 125 22.56 -23.33 -7.57
CA ASN A 125 23.80 -23.76 -6.92
C ASN A 125 23.81 -23.39 -5.44
N ASP A 126 23.32 -22.20 -5.09
CA ASP A 126 23.19 -21.78 -3.68
C ASP A 126 22.24 -22.73 -2.90
N MET A 127 21.13 -23.16 -3.51
CA MET A 127 20.18 -24.12 -2.92
C MET A 127 20.82 -25.51 -2.76
N MET A 128 21.62 -25.96 -3.73
CA MET A 128 22.39 -27.20 -3.64
C MET A 128 23.40 -27.13 -2.49
N GLU A 129 24.13 -26.05 -2.36
CA GLU A 129 25.10 -25.81 -1.28
C GLU A 129 24.42 -25.73 0.10
N ALA A 130 23.15 -25.30 0.16
CA ALA A 130 22.31 -25.33 1.36
C ALA A 130 21.75 -26.73 1.71
N GLY A 131 22.13 -27.77 0.94
CA GLY A 131 21.81 -29.18 1.22
C GLY A 131 20.46 -29.66 0.66
N HIS A 132 19.86 -28.90 -0.25
CA HIS A 132 18.70 -29.40 -0.99
C HIS A 132 19.16 -30.38 -2.08
N THR A 133 18.33 -31.37 -2.39
CA THR A 133 18.64 -32.48 -3.30
C THR A 133 17.85 -32.42 -4.60
N ASP A 134 16.69 -31.77 -4.59
CA ASP A 134 15.81 -31.66 -5.75
C ASP A 134 15.02 -30.33 -5.69
N TYR A 135 14.72 -29.81 -6.86
CA TYR A 135 14.03 -28.53 -7.12
C TYR A 135 12.95 -28.72 -8.17
N LEU A 136 11.75 -28.28 -7.88
CA LEU A 136 10.64 -28.21 -8.81
C LEU A 136 10.15 -26.76 -8.93
N ALA A 137 10.23 -26.16 -10.11
CA ALA A 137 9.58 -24.87 -10.40
C ALA A 137 8.29 -25.10 -11.18
N THR A 138 7.26 -24.33 -10.89
CA THR A 138 5.98 -24.36 -11.63
C THR A 138 5.45 -22.96 -11.89
N ILE A 139 4.78 -22.77 -13.02
CA ILE A 139 4.07 -21.56 -13.40
C ILE A 139 2.62 -21.91 -13.68
N HIS A 140 1.68 -21.33 -12.95
CA HIS A 140 0.26 -21.42 -13.24
C HIS A 140 -0.20 -20.09 -13.83
N ARG A 141 -0.33 -20.04 -15.16
CA ARG A 141 -0.70 -18.83 -15.92
C ARG A 141 -2.19 -18.56 -15.80
N PHE A 142 -2.53 -17.31 -15.56
CA PHE A 142 -3.92 -16.85 -15.61
C PHE A 142 -4.25 -16.43 -17.04
N THR A 143 -5.52 -16.56 -17.45
CA THR A 143 -5.97 -16.04 -18.74
C THR A 143 -6.16 -14.53 -18.66
N ASP A 144 -6.15 -13.83 -19.82
CA ASP A 144 -6.34 -12.37 -19.89
C ASP A 144 -7.59 -11.87 -19.15
N ARG A 145 -8.67 -12.67 -19.13
CA ARG A 145 -9.87 -12.36 -18.34
C ARG A 145 -9.74 -12.61 -16.85
N GLY A 146 -8.71 -13.33 -16.46
CA GLY A 146 -8.42 -13.70 -15.08
C GLY A 146 -7.26 -12.93 -14.46
N SER A 147 -6.59 -12.05 -15.18
CA SER A 147 -5.51 -11.20 -14.69
C SER A 147 -6.05 -9.86 -14.17
N VAL A 148 -5.32 -9.27 -13.25
CA VAL A 148 -5.56 -7.91 -12.75
C VAL A 148 -4.21 -7.18 -12.81
N GLY A 149 -4.11 -6.15 -13.66
CA GLY A 149 -2.83 -5.52 -13.95
C GLY A 149 -1.85 -6.55 -14.52
N GLU A 150 -0.65 -6.59 -13.99
CA GLU A 150 0.41 -7.52 -14.38
C GLU A 150 0.37 -8.87 -13.65
N MET A 151 -0.55 -9.09 -12.70
CA MET A 151 -0.78 -10.37 -12.03
C MET A 151 -1.31 -11.41 -13.02
N ASN A 152 -0.42 -11.99 -13.82
CA ASN A 152 -0.73 -12.90 -14.91
C ASN A 152 -0.40 -14.37 -14.62
N ALA A 153 0.33 -14.67 -13.54
CA ALA A 153 0.70 -16.01 -13.15
C ALA A 153 0.98 -16.14 -11.65
N PHE A 154 0.92 -17.38 -11.18
CA PHE A 154 1.43 -17.84 -9.91
C PHE A 154 2.74 -18.58 -10.19
N TYR A 155 3.84 -18.04 -9.72
CA TYR A 155 5.16 -18.64 -9.83
C TYR A 155 5.49 -19.32 -8.52
N SER A 156 5.92 -20.57 -8.56
CA SER A 156 6.34 -21.25 -7.34
C SER A 156 7.50 -22.20 -7.56
N HIS A 157 8.33 -22.36 -6.52
CA HIS A 157 9.26 -23.47 -6.49
C HIS A 157 9.20 -24.21 -5.16
N TRP A 158 9.57 -25.48 -5.23
CA TRP A 158 9.50 -26.46 -4.17
C TRP A 158 10.81 -27.21 -4.08
N LEU A 159 11.35 -27.32 -2.88
CA LEU A 159 12.62 -27.96 -2.61
C LEU A 159 12.45 -29.11 -1.61
N THR A 160 13.26 -30.15 -1.76
CA THR A 160 13.37 -31.22 -0.79
C THR A 160 14.82 -31.44 -0.38
N ARG A 161 15.03 -32.05 0.82
CA ARG A 161 16.32 -32.57 1.29
C ARG A 161 16.33 -34.08 1.36
N HIS A 162 15.29 -34.76 0.84
CA HIS A 162 15.27 -36.20 0.75
C HIS A 162 16.38 -36.69 -0.18
N ALA A 163 17.17 -37.69 0.26
CA ALA A 163 18.41 -38.10 -0.43
C ALA A 163 18.19 -38.47 -1.91
N GLU A 164 17.04 -39.02 -2.26
CA GLU A 164 16.67 -39.43 -3.62
C GLU A 164 15.87 -38.34 -4.39
N GLY A 165 15.71 -37.14 -3.78
CA GLY A 165 14.85 -36.08 -4.31
C GLY A 165 13.37 -36.37 -4.09
N PHE A 166 12.48 -35.67 -4.81
CA PHE A 166 11.05 -35.95 -4.82
C PHE A 166 10.77 -37.28 -5.54
N HIS A 167 9.98 -38.14 -4.92
CA HIS A 167 9.45 -39.32 -5.57
C HIS A 167 8.34 -38.98 -6.58
N ASP A 168 8.07 -39.90 -7.51
CA ASP A 168 7.10 -39.64 -8.60
C ASP A 168 5.67 -39.45 -8.09
N ASP A 169 5.29 -40.11 -6.99
CA ASP A 169 4.01 -39.93 -6.30
C ASP A 169 3.89 -38.56 -5.59
N GLU A 170 4.99 -38.06 -4.99
CA GLU A 170 5.05 -36.71 -4.41
C GLU A 170 4.89 -35.64 -5.51
N LEU A 171 5.57 -35.80 -6.64
CA LEU A 171 5.42 -34.90 -7.78
C LEU A 171 4.00 -34.93 -8.38
N ALA A 172 3.41 -36.13 -8.48
CA ALA A 172 2.03 -36.27 -8.94
C ALA A 172 1.06 -35.58 -7.97
N ALA A 173 1.29 -35.72 -6.66
CA ALA A 173 0.50 -35.04 -5.64
C ALA A 173 0.66 -33.53 -5.71
N LEU A 174 1.88 -32.99 -5.83
CA LEU A 174 2.13 -31.56 -5.99
C LEU A 174 1.41 -31.02 -7.24
N ARG A 175 1.56 -31.67 -8.39
CA ARG A 175 0.87 -31.25 -9.63
C ARG A 175 -0.65 -31.24 -9.50
N MET A 176 -1.22 -32.10 -8.67
CA MET A 176 -2.66 -32.13 -8.38
C MET A 176 -3.09 -31.00 -7.42
N LEU A 177 -2.27 -30.66 -6.43
CA LEU A 177 -2.60 -29.69 -5.38
C LEU A 177 -2.33 -28.23 -5.79
N LEU A 178 -1.25 -28.00 -6.55
CA LEU A 178 -0.76 -26.64 -6.87
C LEU A 178 -1.77 -25.78 -7.64
N PRO A 179 -2.60 -26.29 -8.57
CA PRO A 179 -3.61 -25.45 -9.21
C PRO A 179 -4.64 -24.88 -8.22
N THR A 180 -5.02 -25.64 -7.18
CA THR A 180 -5.94 -25.16 -6.15
C THR A 180 -5.26 -24.17 -5.21
N LEU A 181 -3.99 -24.40 -4.87
CA LEU A 181 -3.18 -23.44 -4.12
C LEU A 181 -3.04 -22.12 -4.88
N ALA A 182 -2.73 -22.18 -6.19
CA ALA A 182 -2.64 -21.01 -7.05
C ALA A 182 -3.95 -20.22 -7.10
N LEU A 183 -5.09 -20.91 -7.12
CA LEU A 183 -6.41 -20.27 -7.06
C LEU A 183 -6.66 -19.59 -5.72
N ALA A 184 -6.32 -20.23 -4.60
CA ALA A 184 -6.45 -19.65 -3.27
C ALA A 184 -5.55 -18.41 -3.09
N PHE A 185 -4.28 -18.49 -3.54
CA PHE A 185 -3.37 -17.34 -3.58
C PHE A 185 -3.90 -16.19 -4.42
N LYS A 186 -4.42 -16.51 -5.62
CA LYS A 186 -5.03 -15.50 -6.49
C LYS A 186 -6.17 -14.77 -5.81
N THR A 187 -7.04 -15.50 -5.09
CA THR A 187 -8.17 -14.90 -4.37
C THR A 187 -7.67 -13.95 -3.29
N ALA A 188 -6.71 -14.37 -2.46
CA ALA A 188 -6.10 -13.54 -1.42
C ALA A 188 -5.42 -12.28 -2.02
N CYS A 189 -4.63 -12.46 -3.09
CA CYS A 189 -3.97 -11.36 -3.79
C CYS A 189 -4.97 -10.37 -4.40
N CYS A 190 -6.07 -10.83 -5.02
CA CYS A 190 -7.12 -9.95 -5.52
C CYS A 190 -7.75 -9.10 -4.41
N MET A 191 -8.02 -9.68 -3.24
CA MET A 191 -8.55 -8.93 -2.09
C MET A 191 -7.55 -7.88 -1.60
N ARG A 192 -6.27 -8.20 -1.54
CA ARG A 192 -5.21 -7.24 -1.21
C ARG A 192 -5.12 -6.12 -2.25
N ILE A 193 -5.15 -6.42 -3.55
CA ILE A 193 -5.15 -5.42 -4.63
C ILE A 193 -6.34 -4.47 -4.48
N ILE A 194 -7.55 -5.00 -4.24
CA ILE A 194 -8.75 -4.19 -4.01
C ILE A 194 -8.55 -3.25 -2.83
N SER A 195 -8.01 -3.75 -1.71
CA SER A 195 -7.73 -2.92 -0.53
C SER A 195 -6.70 -1.83 -0.84
N THR A 196 -5.58 -2.21 -1.47
CA THR A 196 -4.50 -1.27 -1.84
C THR A 196 -5.01 -0.18 -2.77
N ILE A 197 -5.70 -0.53 -3.84
CA ILE A 197 -6.25 0.47 -4.79
C ILE A 197 -7.24 1.38 -4.07
N SER A 198 -8.12 0.81 -3.25
CA SER A 198 -9.09 1.61 -2.51
C SER A 198 -8.40 2.59 -1.56
N ASP A 199 -7.37 2.15 -0.83
CA ASP A 199 -6.63 3.00 0.10
C ASP A 199 -5.81 4.08 -0.61
N VAL A 200 -5.18 3.75 -1.74
CA VAL A 200 -4.33 4.68 -2.50
C VAL A 200 -5.16 5.74 -3.24
N TYR A 201 -6.28 5.34 -3.88
CA TYR A 201 -7.06 6.26 -4.71
C TYR A 201 -8.22 6.94 -4.00
N LEU A 202 -8.78 6.34 -2.95
CA LEU A 202 -9.90 6.92 -2.19
C LEU A 202 -9.45 7.46 -0.82
N GLY A 203 -8.26 7.09 -0.36
CA GLY A 203 -7.81 7.33 1.01
C GLY A 203 -8.31 6.25 1.98
N ARG A 204 -7.56 6.00 3.05
CA ARG A 204 -7.74 4.86 3.97
C ARG A 204 -9.15 4.77 4.59
N ASP A 205 -9.75 5.89 5.00
CA ASP A 205 -11.09 5.87 5.64
C ASP A 205 -12.19 5.64 4.61
N ALA A 206 -12.14 6.36 3.49
CA ALA A 206 -13.09 6.20 2.39
C ALA A 206 -13.00 4.80 1.77
N GLY A 207 -11.77 4.31 1.51
CA GLY A 207 -11.53 2.97 0.97
C GLY A 207 -12.14 1.88 1.82
N ARG A 208 -11.91 1.90 3.14
CA ARG A 208 -12.52 0.93 4.08
C ARG A 208 -14.04 0.97 4.06
N LYS A 209 -14.66 2.16 4.05
CA LYS A 209 -16.12 2.31 3.99
C LYS A 209 -16.68 1.76 2.67
N VAL A 210 -16.03 2.04 1.55
CA VAL A 210 -16.44 1.52 0.22
C VAL A 210 -16.36 -0.01 0.19
N ILE A 211 -15.25 -0.60 0.63
CA ILE A 211 -15.07 -2.06 0.69
C ILE A 211 -16.08 -2.71 1.64
N SER A 212 -16.44 -2.05 2.76
CA SER A 212 -17.45 -2.56 3.69
C SER A 212 -18.90 -2.42 3.19
N GLY A 213 -19.10 -1.88 1.98
CA GLY A 213 -20.41 -1.80 1.33
C GLY A 213 -21.10 -0.45 1.43
N THR A 214 -20.49 0.60 1.98
CA THR A 214 -21.02 1.97 1.99
C THR A 214 -20.86 2.60 0.62
N ILE A 215 -21.65 2.16 -0.35
CA ILE A 215 -21.56 2.56 -1.77
C ILE A 215 -22.81 3.26 -2.31
N THR A 216 -23.85 3.41 -1.49
CA THR A 216 -25.12 4.00 -1.94
C THR A 216 -24.96 5.49 -2.19
N ARG A 217 -25.37 5.94 -3.37
CA ARG A 217 -25.35 7.37 -3.73
C ARG A 217 -26.26 8.18 -2.81
N GLY A 218 -25.73 9.27 -2.24
CA GLY A 218 -26.44 10.14 -1.31
C GLY A 218 -26.47 9.63 0.13
N GLU A 219 -25.83 8.51 0.39
CA GLU A 219 -25.58 8.06 1.75
C GLU A 219 -24.48 8.94 2.35
N VAL A 220 -24.84 9.80 3.28
CA VAL A 220 -23.96 10.75 3.94
C VAL A 220 -24.19 10.73 5.44
N GLU A 221 -23.11 10.85 6.17
CA GLU A 221 -23.07 11.00 7.62
C GLU A 221 -22.78 12.47 7.95
N LYS A 222 -23.55 13.04 8.88
CA LYS A 222 -23.27 14.35 9.42
C LYS A 222 -22.25 14.21 10.53
N ILE A 223 -21.10 14.81 10.36
CA ILE A 223 -19.98 14.71 11.31
C ILE A 223 -19.43 16.09 11.64
N ASP A 224 -18.94 16.21 12.86
CA ASP A 224 -18.05 17.29 13.26
C ASP A 224 -16.61 16.84 13.00
N ALA A 225 -15.84 17.64 12.27
CA ALA A 225 -14.49 17.29 11.89
C ALA A 225 -13.54 18.50 12.01
N VAL A 226 -12.28 18.19 12.27
CA VAL A 226 -11.19 19.13 12.04
C VAL A 226 -10.82 19.04 10.56
N LEU A 227 -10.85 20.17 9.88
CA LEU A 227 -10.59 20.31 8.47
C LEU A 227 -9.20 20.88 8.24
N TRP A 228 -8.44 20.24 7.37
CA TRP A 228 -7.15 20.64 6.86
C TRP A 228 -7.28 20.93 5.38
N PHE A 229 -6.86 22.11 4.96
CA PHE A 229 -6.72 22.45 3.55
C PHE A 229 -5.35 23.09 3.35
N SER A 230 -4.50 22.45 2.61
CA SER A 230 -3.16 22.95 2.26
C SER A 230 -3.02 23.17 0.77
N ASP A 231 -2.10 24.08 0.40
CA ASP A 231 -1.83 24.46 -0.99
C ASP A 231 -0.36 24.87 -1.12
N LEU A 232 0.26 24.70 -2.30
CA LEU A 232 1.67 25.07 -2.48
C LEU A 232 1.82 26.56 -2.74
N ARG A 233 2.82 27.17 -2.07
CA ARG A 233 3.13 28.58 -2.27
C ARG A 233 3.69 28.81 -3.68
N ASP A 234 3.09 29.76 -4.43
CA ASP A 234 3.51 30.16 -5.78
C ASP A 234 3.60 28.99 -6.80
N PHE A 235 2.76 27.94 -6.65
CA PHE A 235 2.81 26.79 -7.57
C PHE A 235 2.59 27.21 -9.01
N THR A 236 1.67 28.13 -9.29
CA THR A 236 1.44 28.65 -10.66
C THR A 236 2.71 29.24 -11.24
N GLY A 237 3.41 30.10 -10.51
CA GLY A 237 4.64 30.69 -10.98
C GLY A 237 5.80 29.68 -11.12
N ILE A 238 5.83 28.64 -10.27
CA ILE A 238 6.81 27.55 -10.37
C ILE A 238 6.51 26.70 -11.62
N SER A 239 5.26 26.31 -11.83
CA SER A 239 4.84 25.47 -12.94
C SER A 239 5.02 26.14 -14.32
N GLU A 240 4.95 27.48 -14.38
CA GLU A 240 5.26 28.23 -15.60
C GLU A 240 6.76 28.28 -15.93
N ARG A 241 7.63 28.13 -14.93
CA ARG A 241 9.09 28.23 -15.09
C ARG A 241 9.82 26.89 -15.14
N ALA A 242 9.20 25.84 -14.55
CA ALA A 242 9.78 24.52 -14.49
C ALA A 242 9.69 23.79 -15.84
N GLU A 243 10.63 22.93 -16.12
CA GLU A 243 10.53 21.99 -17.25
C GLU A 243 9.37 21.01 -17.00
N PRO A 244 8.62 20.61 -18.05
CA PRO A 244 7.43 19.78 -17.90
C PRO A 244 7.64 18.47 -17.16
N ASP A 245 8.80 17.84 -17.31
CA ASP A 245 9.20 16.59 -16.65
C ASP A 245 9.53 16.75 -15.17
N GLN A 246 9.74 17.98 -14.69
CA GLN A 246 10.01 18.30 -13.29
C GLN A 246 8.75 18.55 -12.48
N ILE A 247 7.62 18.86 -13.11
CA ILE A 247 6.38 19.25 -12.42
C ILE A 247 5.80 18.10 -11.59
N ILE A 248 5.71 16.90 -12.18
CA ILE A 248 5.14 15.74 -11.46
C ILE A 248 6.04 15.28 -10.31
N PRO A 249 7.37 15.10 -10.48
CA PRO A 249 8.26 14.82 -9.36
C PRO A 249 8.20 15.89 -8.25
N PHE A 250 8.08 17.18 -8.63
CA PHE A 250 7.90 18.27 -7.67
C PHE A 250 6.61 18.10 -6.87
N LEU A 251 5.47 17.89 -7.53
CA LEU A 251 4.18 17.68 -6.86
C LEU A 251 4.23 16.45 -5.95
N ASN A 252 4.82 15.35 -6.41
CA ASN A 252 4.91 14.12 -5.63
C ASN A 252 5.75 14.30 -4.36
N ASP A 253 6.89 14.98 -4.44
CA ASP A 253 7.73 15.27 -3.28
C ASP A 253 6.97 16.04 -2.20
N TYR A 254 6.29 17.14 -2.57
CA TYR A 254 5.56 17.98 -1.62
C TYR A 254 4.28 17.32 -1.13
N ALA A 255 3.50 16.68 -2.03
CA ALA A 255 2.32 15.93 -1.63
C ALA A 255 2.69 14.80 -0.65
N GLY A 256 3.77 14.08 -0.90
CA GLY A 256 4.27 13.03 0.00
C GLY A 256 4.53 13.57 1.41
N VAL A 257 5.28 14.66 1.55
CA VAL A 257 5.58 15.26 2.85
C VAL A 257 4.32 15.70 3.59
N VAL A 258 3.33 16.29 2.88
CA VAL A 258 2.05 16.71 3.49
C VAL A 258 1.22 15.50 3.91
N ILE A 259 1.09 14.50 3.03
CA ILE A 259 0.29 13.28 3.28
C ILE A 259 0.88 12.49 4.44
N ASP A 260 2.21 12.33 4.47
CA ASP A 260 2.90 11.62 5.54
C ASP A 260 2.70 12.29 6.90
N ALA A 261 2.79 13.63 6.96
CA ALA A 261 2.53 14.38 8.19
C ALA A 261 1.08 14.19 8.67
N ILE A 262 0.09 14.24 7.77
CA ILE A 262 -1.32 14.02 8.09
C ILE A 262 -1.53 12.59 8.63
N HIS A 263 -1.00 11.58 7.93
CA HIS A 263 -1.19 10.17 8.28
C HIS A 263 -0.47 9.79 9.58
N ALA A 264 0.72 10.33 9.83
CA ALA A 264 1.49 10.09 11.07
C ALA A 264 0.72 10.53 12.33
N HIS A 265 -0.19 11.49 12.19
CA HIS A 265 -1.02 12.00 13.28
C HIS A 265 -2.50 11.59 13.18
N GLY A 266 -2.81 10.51 12.46
CA GLY A 266 -4.16 9.92 12.41
C GLY A 266 -5.16 10.68 11.53
N GLY A 267 -4.72 11.66 10.74
CA GLY A 267 -5.55 12.34 9.75
C GLY A 267 -5.83 11.46 8.53
N SER A 268 -6.90 11.75 7.82
CA SER A 268 -7.32 11.08 6.59
C SER A 268 -7.34 12.07 5.45
N VAL A 269 -6.51 11.85 4.43
CA VAL A 269 -6.54 12.61 3.18
C VAL A 269 -7.77 12.18 2.38
N LEU A 270 -8.58 13.14 1.99
CA LEU A 270 -9.81 12.90 1.25
C LEU A 270 -9.64 13.17 -0.24
N LYS A 271 -8.84 14.19 -0.59
CA LYS A 271 -8.75 14.62 -1.99
C LYS A 271 -7.50 15.44 -2.27
N LEU A 272 -6.90 15.19 -3.42
CA LEU A 272 -5.95 16.07 -4.07
C LEU A 272 -6.69 17.00 -5.03
N ILE A 273 -6.49 18.32 -4.94
CA ILE A 273 -7.18 19.34 -5.71
C ILE A 273 -6.13 20.25 -6.38
N GLY A 274 -5.63 19.82 -7.54
CA GLY A 274 -4.44 20.43 -8.13
C GLY A 274 -3.22 20.20 -7.27
N ASP A 275 -2.60 21.26 -6.79
CA ASP A 275 -1.53 21.25 -5.78
C ASP A 275 -2.05 21.29 -4.33
N GLY A 276 -3.37 21.40 -4.15
CA GLY A 276 -4.01 21.45 -2.83
C GLY A 276 -4.40 20.08 -2.28
N ILE A 277 -4.40 19.95 -0.95
CA ILE A 277 -4.78 18.73 -0.23
C ILE A 277 -5.88 19.05 0.78
N LEU A 278 -7.02 18.36 0.65
CA LEU A 278 -8.09 18.37 1.62
C LEU A 278 -8.01 17.11 2.49
N ALA A 279 -7.93 17.30 3.80
CA ALA A 279 -7.92 16.21 4.76
C ALA A 279 -8.80 16.52 5.98
N ILE A 280 -9.11 15.48 6.74
CA ILE A 280 -9.84 15.58 8.01
C ILE A 280 -9.11 14.82 9.12
N PHE A 281 -9.28 15.32 10.35
CA PHE A 281 -8.94 14.59 11.57
C PHE A 281 -10.24 14.29 12.29
N ARG A 282 -10.53 12.99 12.44
CA ARG A 282 -11.67 12.47 13.17
C ARG A 282 -11.12 11.67 14.35
N ASP A 283 -11.25 12.22 15.53
CA ASP A 283 -10.89 11.53 16.75
C ASP A 283 -12.13 11.36 17.64
N ALA A 284 -11.98 10.66 18.75
CA ALA A 284 -13.05 10.43 19.73
C ALA A 284 -13.68 11.75 20.23
N ASP A 285 -12.89 12.82 20.26
CA ASP A 285 -13.36 14.17 20.50
C ASP A 285 -12.65 15.20 19.59
N GLN A 286 -13.25 16.37 19.42
CA GLN A 286 -12.70 17.47 18.61
C GLN A 286 -11.39 18.04 19.18
N ARG A 287 -11.15 17.96 20.50
CA ARG A 287 -9.91 18.48 21.12
C ARG A 287 -8.72 17.63 20.70
N SER A 288 -8.85 16.32 20.75
CA SER A 288 -7.82 15.38 20.27
C SER A 288 -7.53 15.57 18.79
N GLY A 289 -8.58 15.74 17.97
CA GLY A 289 -8.42 16.00 16.53
C GLY A 289 -7.71 17.32 16.23
N CYS A 290 -7.97 18.40 16.99
CA CYS A 290 -7.26 19.66 16.85
C CYS A 290 -5.79 19.55 17.28
N ALA A 291 -5.51 18.83 18.36
CA ALA A 291 -4.14 18.56 18.80
C ALA A 291 -3.36 17.76 17.75
N ALA A 292 -3.99 16.73 17.18
CA ALA A 292 -3.40 15.90 16.12
C ALA A 292 -3.10 16.71 14.85
N ALA A 293 -4.03 17.59 14.43
CA ALA A 293 -3.84 18.46 13.27
C ALA A 293 -2.70 19.47 13.49
N LEU A 294 -2.57 20.02 14.71
CA LEU A 294 -1.46 20.92 15.03
C LEU A 294 -0.12 20.17 15.11
N ALA A 295 -0.10 18.98 15.68
CA ALA A 295 1.10 18.12 15.67
C ALA A 295 1.53 17.73 14.24
N ALA A 296 0.56 17.47 13.36
CA ALA A 296 0.81 17.22 11.94
C ALA A 296 1.42 18.46 11.25
N GLU A 297 0.97 19.66 11.60
CA GLU A 297 1.54 20.91 11.09
C GLU A 297 3.01 21.07 11.47
N ILE A 298 3.35 20.85 12.73
CA ILE A 298 4.75 20.93 13.23
C ILE A 298 5.63 19.88 12.50
N THR A 299 5.13 18.67 12.34
CA THR A 299 5.81 17.61 11.58
C THR A 299 6.00 18.01 10.12
N LEU A 300 4.98 18.60 9.49
CA LEU A 300 5.04 19.12 8.13
C LEU A 300 6.17 20.16 7.98
N ARG A 301 6.26 21.16 8.85
CA ARG A 301 7.31 22.21 8.76
C ARG A 301 8.71 21.63 8.89
N THR A 302 8.89 20.68 9.80
CA THR A 302 10.16 19.96 9.96
C THR A 302 10.55 19.21 8.68
N ASN A 303 9.62 18.43 8.13
CA ASN A 303 9.88 17.64 6.94
C ASN A 303 10.07 18.49 5.68
N LEU A 304 9.33 19.61 5.54
CA LEU A 304 9.53 20.59 4.46
C LEU A 304 10.94 21.20 4.50
N THR A 305 11.45 21.51 5.69
CA THR A 305 12.82 22.02 5.83
C THR A 305 13.85 21.01 5.29
N VAL A 306 13.68 19.73 5.62
CA VAL A 306 14.55 18.65 5.13
C VAL A 306 14.42 18.49 3.61
N LEU A 307 13.18 18.45 3.09
CA LEU A 307 12.91 18.35 1.65
C LEU A 307 13.53 19.51 0.88
N ASN A 308 13.29 20.75 1.32
CA ASN A 308 13.80 21.95 0.67
C ASN A 308 15.33 22.02 0.70
N HIS A 309 15.97 21.52 1.77
CA HIS A 309 17.44 21.42 1.82
C HIS A 309 17.96 20.45 0.75
N ARG A 310 17.40 19.25 0.66
CA ARG A 310 17.75 18.24 -0.37
C ARG A 310 17.59 18.83 -1.77
N ARG A 311 16.38 19.32 -2.10
CA ARG A 311 16.06 19.84 -3.43
C ARG A 311 16.96 21.02 -3.84
N LYS A 312 17.30 21.88 -2.88
CA LYS A 312 18.25 22.98 -3.12
C LYS A 312 19.65 22.48 -3.44
N GLN A 313 20.13 21.41 -2.78
CA GLN A 313 21.42 20.78 -3.10
C GLN A 313 21.45 20.17 -4.50
N GLU A 314 20.30 19.63 -4.95
CA GLU A 314 20.09 19.06 -6.27
C GLU A 314 19.82 20.10 -7.36
N GLY A 315 19.73 21.40 -7.01
CA GLY A 315 19.42 22.48 -7.95
C GLY A 315 17.95 22.48 -8.44
N LEU A 316 17.05 21.82 -7.71
CA LEU A 316 15.64 21.68 -8.05
C LEU A 316 14.80 22.84 -7.43
N PRO A 317 13.64 23.17 -8.04
CA PRO A 317 12.72 24.17 -7.45
C PRO A 317 12.28 23.81 -6.04
N ILE A 318 12.16 24.82 -5.17
CA ILE A 318 11.70 24.71 -3.78
C ILE A 318 10.47 25.59 -3.55
N THR A 319 9.61 25.20 -2.60
CA THR A 319 8.45 25.97 -2.17
C THR A 319 8.12 25.71 -0.69
N ASP A 320 7.09 26.39 -0.19
CA ASP A 320 6.46 26.15 1.10
C ASP A 320 5.00 25.77 0.92
N VAL A 321 4.35 25.38 2.02
CA VAL A 321 2.95 24.98 2.07
C VAL A 321 2.14 26.00 2.87
N TYR A 322 1.11 26.56 2.25
CA TYR A 322 0.07 27.31 2.95
C TYR A 322 -0.94 26.34 3.54
N LEU A 323 -1.34 26.56 4.78
CA LEU A 323 -2.25 25.69 5.51
C LEU A 323 -3.39 26.48 6.16
N GLY A 324 -4.61 26.06 5.88
CA GLY A 324 -5.82 26.46 6.60
C GLY A 324 -6.29 25.35 7.55
N LEU A 325 -6.65 25.70 8.79
CA LEU A 325 -7.25 24.80 9.77
C LEU A 325 -8.59 25.35 10.26
N HIS A 326 -9.61 24.50 10.31
CA HIS A 326 -10.94 24.86 10.79
C HIS A 326 -11.63 23.67 11.46
N VAL A 327 -12.55 23.95 12.40
CA VAL A 327 -13.46 22.94 12.96
C VAL A 327 -14.87 23.27 12.57
N GLY A 328 -15.59 22.30 12.09
CA GLY A 328 -16.99 22.51 11.75
C GLY A 328 -17.71 21.25 11.30
N GLU A 329 -19.00 21.40 11.16
CA GLU A 329 -19.91 20.36 10.73
C GLU A 329 -19.85 20.19 9.20
N VAL A 330 -19.73 18.93 8.76
CA VAL A 330 -19.72 18.55 7.36
C VAL A 330 -20.59 17.32 7.12
N PHE A 331 -21.01 17.14 5.88
CA PHE A 331 -21.62 15.91 5.40
C PHE A 331 -20.53 15.07 4.72
N TYR A 332 -20.29 13.88 5.24
CA TYR A 332 -19.27 12.95 4.78
C TYR A 332 -19.90 11.71 4.16
N GLY A 333 -19.56 11.38 2.93
CA GLY A 333 -20.12 10.22 2.24
C GLY A 333 -20.07 10.29 0.71
N ASN A 334 -20.93 9.49 0.07
CA ASN A 334 -21.00 9.30 -1.37
C ASN A 334 -21.75 10.41 -2.08
N ILE A 335 -21.04 11.21 -2.85
CA ILE A 335 -21.56 12.35 -3.60
C ILE A 335 -21.25 12.18 -5.08
N GLY A 336 -22.24 12.42 -5.95
CA GLY A 336 -22.00 12.34 -7.38
C GLY A 336 -23.16 11.80 -8.19
N SER A 337 -22.84 11.19 -9.33
CA SER A 337 -23.78 10.60 -10.28
C SER A 337 -23.80 9.07 -10.21
N ARG A 338 -24.68 8.42 -11.03
CA ARG A 338 -24.70 6.94 -11.12
C ARG A 338 -23.39 6.34 -11.61
N ASN A 339 -22.64 7.08 -12.43
CA ASN A 339 -21.44 6.57 -13.08
C ASN A 339 -20.15 7.12 -12.47
N ARG A 340 -20.25 8.09 -11.53
CA ARG A 340 -19.10 8.64 -10.83
C ARG A 340 -19.51 9.11 -9.44
N LEU A 341 -18.99 8.47 -8.45
CA LEU A 341 -19.09 8.82 -7.05
C LEU A 341 -17.73 9.30 -6.54
N ASP A 342 -17.80 10.20 -5.58
CA ASP A 342 -16.67 10.71 -4.85
C ASP A 342 -17.01 10.56 -3.36
N PHE A 343 -16.17 9.87 -2.60
CA PHE A 343 -16.34 9.74 -1.16
C PHE A 343 -15.60 10.91 -0.50
N THR A 344 -16.34 11.92 -0.07
CA THR A 344 -15.74 13.20 0.34
C THR A 344 -16.59 13.93 1.36
N VAL A 345 -16.12 15.08 1.81
CA VAL A 345 -16.87 16.01 2.67
C VAL A 345 -17.42 17.18 1.88
N VAL A 346 -18.63 17.59 2.21
CA VAL A 346 -19.24 18.83 1.74
C VAL A 346 -19.87 19.58 2.89
N GLY A 347 -19.87 20.89 2.80
CA GLY A 347 -20.53 21.76 3.77
C GLY A 347 -19.90 23.14 3.84
N PRO A 348 -20.54 24.09 4.55
CA PRO A 348 -19.99 25.44 4.72
C PRO A 348 -18.57 25.44 5.32
N ALA A 349 -18.26 24.52 6.24
CA ALA A 349 -16.96 24.42 6.90
C ALA A 349 -15.82 24.13 5.89
N VAL A 350 -16.06 23.31 4.86
CA VAL A 350 -15.09 23.05 3.79
C VAL A 350 -14.76 24.33 3.01
N ASN A 351 -15.76 25.15 2.74
CA ASN A 351 -15.57 26.44 2.08
C ASN A 351 -14.80 27.42 3.01
N VAL A 352 -15.05 27.41 4.32
CA VAL A 352 -14.32 28.23 5.30
C VAL A 352 -12.84 27.86 5.27
N VAL A 353 -12.47 26.59 5.45
CA VAL A 353 -11.07 26.16 5.52
C VAL A 353 -10.31 26.47 4.22
N SER A 354 -10.92 26.26 3.05
CA SER A 354 -10.32 26.60 1.76
C SER A 354 -10.08 28.12 1.63
N ARG A 355 -11.00 28.98 2.13
CA ARG A 355 -10.80 30.43 2.12
C ARG A 355 -9.75 30.88 3.12
N ILE A 356 -9.63 30.20 4.27
CA ILE A 356 -8.59 30.47 5.25
C ILE A 356 -7.21 30.17 4.65
N SER A 357 -7.02 29.01 4.01
CA SER A 357 -5.77 28.68 3.32
C SER A 357 -5.40 29.75 2.26
N GLY A 358 -6.37 30.14 1.43
CA GLY A 358 -6.16 31.19 0.42
C GLY A 358 -5.81 32.59 0.97
N LEU A 359 -5.99 32.84 2.27
CA LEU A 359 -5.55 34.09 2.92
C LEU A 359 -4.09 34.06 3.38
N CYS A 360 -3.46 32.90 3.52
CA CYS A 360 -2.10 32.76 4.05
C CYS A 360 -1.10 33.71 3.38
N SER A 361 -1.12 33.77 2.05
CA SER A 361 -0.28 34.68 1.26
C SER A 361 -0.53 36.16 1.62
N SER A 362 -1.80 36.55 1.73
CA SER A 362 -2.19 37.95 1.96
C SER A 362 -1.81 38.45 3.38
N VAL A 363 -1.80 37.54 4.35
CA VAL A 363 -1.46 37.88 5.75
C VAL A 363 0.00 37.58 6.08
N GLY A 364 0.78 37.03 5.12
CA GLY A 364 2.19 36.72 5.31
C GLY A 364 2.41 35.62 6.37
N ARG A 365 1.55 34.60 6.39
CA ARG A 365 1.62 33.48 7.33
C ARG A 365 1.45 32.16 6.57
N ASP A 366 2.22 31.15 6.94
CA ASP A 366 2.16 29.85 6.30
C ASP A 366 1.03 28.98 6.87
N THR A 367 0.63 29.22 8.13
CA THR A 367 -0.50 28.54 8.76
C THR A 367 -1.49 29.54 9.33
N VAL A 368 -2.74 29.43 8.92
CA VAL A 368 -3.85 30.23 9.44
C VAL A 368 -4.98 29.32 9.90
N MET A 369 -5.56 29.64 11.05
CA MET A 369 -6.64 28.83 11.62
C MET A 369 -7.82 29.70 12.08
N SER A 370 -9.00 29.10 12.12
CA SER A 370 -10.20 29.77 12.62
C SER A 370 -10.20 29.86 14.14
N ARG A 371 -11.02 30.79 14.66
CA ARG A 371 -11.30 30.89 16.09
C ARG A 371 -11.89 29.60 16.67
N GLU A 372 -12.76 28.91 15.91
CA GLU A 372 -13.38 27.65 16.30
C GLU A 372 -12.30 26.57 16.52
N PHE A 373 -11.31 26.49 15.64
CA PHE A 373 -10.18 25.58 15.79
C PHE A 373 -9.35 25.94 17.04
N MET A 374 -8.97 27.19 17.19
CA MET A 374 -8.18 27.64 18.34
C MET A 374 -8.88 27.32 19.68
N LEU A 375 -10.20 27.56 19.78
CA LEU A 375 -10.97 27.28 20.99
C LEU A 375 -11.08 25.80 21.33
N MET A 376 -11.01 24.91 20.33
CA MET A 376 -11.04 23.46 20.52
C MET A 376 -9.67 22.87 20.85
N CYS A 377 -8.57 23.57 20.57
CA CYS A 377 -7.24 23.10 20.96
C CYS A 377 -7.09 22.98 22.49
N PRO A 378 -6.25 22.06 22.99
CA PRO A 378 -5.82 22.02 24.39
C PRO A 378 -5.23 23.34 24.86
N ASP A 379 -5.37 23.63 26.16
CA ASP A 379 -5.03 24.94 26.71
C ASP A 379 -3.51 25.27 26.62
N ASP A 380 -2.65 24.27 26.72
CA ASP A 380 -1.20 24.36 26.53
C ASP A 380 -0.83 24.72 25.07
N MET A 381 -1.59 24.24 24.10
CA MET A 381 -1.39 24.55 22.67
C MET A 381 -1.95 25.93 22.29
N ARG A 382 -3.00 26.40 22.97
CA ARG A 382 -3.56 27.74 22.71
C ARG A 382 -2.57 28.86 22.95
N GLY A 383 -1.65 28.69 23.92
CA GLY A 383 -0.59 29.62 24.18
C GLY A 383 0.40 29.84 23.04
N LEU A 384 0.42 28.91 22.07
CA LEU A 384 1.24 28.99 20.85
C LEU A 384 0.57 29.81 19.74
N MET A 385 -0.66 30.29 19.92
CA MET A 385 -1.48 30.94 18.90
C MET A 385 -1.72 32.40 19.18
N VAL A 386 -1.54 33.22 18.15
CA VAL A 386 -1.82 34.67 18.22
C VAL A 386 -2.89 35.07 17.23
N SER A 387 -3.77 36.00 17.63
CA SER A 387 -4.79 36.55 16.72
C SER A 387 -4.14 37.44 15.68
N ILE A 388 -4.51 37.21 14.41
CA ILE A 388 -4.11 38.06 13.28
C ILE A 388 -5.24 39.04 12.87
N GLY A 389 -6.37 39.02 13.61
CA GLY A 389 -7.49 39.93 13.41
C GLY A 389 -8.71 39.28 12.73
N ARG A 390 -9.63 40.15 12.26
CA ARG A 390 -10.90 39.70 11.65
C ARG A 390 -10.89 39.96 10.16
N TYR A 391 -11.19 38.92 9.42
CA TYR A 391 -11.17 38.92 7.93
C TYR A 391 -12.53 38.56 7.36
N ALA A 392 -12.94 39.27 6.29
CA ALA A 392 -14.09 38.91 5.50
C ALA A 392 -13.72 37.79 4.53
N LEU A 393 -14.28 36.60 4.72
CA LEU A 393 -14.11 35.48 3.81
C LEU A 393 -15.13 35.63 2.65
N ARG A 394 -14.66 35.46 1.40
CA ARG A 394 -15.52 35.58 0.22
C ARG A 394 -16.70 34.60 0.30
N GLY A 395 -17.93 35.13 0.20
CA GLY A 395 -19.16 34.33 0.28
C GLY A 395 -19.73 34.17 1.67
N PHE A 396 -19.13 34.75 2.70
CA PHE A 396 -19.63 34.73 4.08
C PHE A 396 -20.07 36.14 4.52
N ALA A 397 -21.21 36.22 5.18
CA ALA A 397 -21.79 37.50 5.60
C ALA A 397 -21.07 38.12 6.82
N ARG A 398 -20.38 37.29 7.62
CA ARG A 398 -19.70 37.75 8.83
C ARG A 398 -18.19 37.59 8.69
N ALA A 399 -17.44 38.55 9.27
CA ALA A 399 -15.99 38.41 9.35
C ALA A 399 -15.60 37.36 10.39
N HIS A 400 -14.64 36.52 10.04
CA HIS A 400 -14.05 35.49 10.90
C HIS A 400 -12.82 36.02 11.61
N GLU A 401 -12.70 35.72 12.89
CA GLU A 401 -11.46 35.97 13.64
C GLU A 401 -10.49 34.84 13.37
N LEU A 402 -9.29 35.17 12.94
CA LEU A 402 -8.28 34.22 12.52
C LEU A 402 -7.04 34.28 13.43
N PHE A 403 -6.36 33.17 13.53
CA PHE A 403 -5.19 32.95 14.35
C PHE A 403 -4.06 32.34 13.52
N THR A 404 -2.84 32.47 13.98
CA THR A 404 -1.64 31.82 13.46
C THR A 404 -0.79 31.30 14.60
N ILE A 405 0.18 30.44 14.30
CA ILE A 405 1.21 30.08 15.28
C ILE A 405 2.11 31.27 15.51
N ASP A 406 2.45 31.54 16.79
CA ASP A 406 3.32 32.66 17.15
C ASP A 406 4.72 32.46 16.55
N PRO A 407 5.20 33.38 15.71
CA PRO A 407 6.53 33.26 15.09
C PRO A 407 7.69 33.29 16.12
N GLU A 408 7.46 33.79 17.33
CA GLU A 408 8.47 33.81 18.40
C GLU A 408 8.56 32.46 19.13
N MET A 409 7.61 31.54 18.87
CA MET A 409 7.49 30.23 19.51
C MET A 409 7.68 29.07 18.52
N SER A 410 7.88 29.37 17.23
CA SER A 410 8.01 28.38 16.13
C SER A 410 9.46 28.02 15.80
#